data_8ba9d2e4ba73cad995ff870a82de6a14
#
_entry.id   8ba9d2e4ba73cad995ff870a82de6a14
#
_cell.length_a   1.000
_cell.length_b   1.000
_cell.length_c   1.000
_cell.angle_alpha   90.00
_cell.angle_beta   90.00
_cell.angle_gamma   90.00
#
_symmetry.space_group_name_H-M   'P 1'
#
loop_
_entity.id
_entity.type
_entity.pdbx_description
1 polymer ?
#
loop_
_entity_poly.entity_id
_entity_poly.type
_entity_poly.pdbx_seq_one_letter_code
_entity_poly.pdbx_strand_id
1 'polypeptide(L)'
;RYAEVLPDNNPDEIGIETIQMMLMTKFILVAHVAETLTAVILGEDSEDGKKKALAEAAELIEEARKNAGQIPDRNFTHDGVIVNQSDTLEQYCKKVEKIKQYIREGHIFQTVLSQRWTIETKQTGFELYKELRELNPSPYLYYFNYGEFEVIGSSPEMIVKQQGSRVYTCPIAGTRRRGVDAEEDALLR
;
A
#
# COMPACT_ATOMS: atom_id res chain seq x y z
N ARG A 1 2.34 -17.58 -11.71
CA ARG A 1 1.31 -18.61 -11.90
C ARG A 1 0.46 -18.40 -13.15
N TYR A 2 0.05 -17.18 -13.46
CA TYR A 2 -0.82 -16.89 -14.60
C TYR A 2 -0.08 -16.66 -15.91
N ALA A 3 1.19 -16.29 -15.87
CA ALA A 3 2.05 -16.07 -17.03
C ALA A 3 3.12 -17.15 -17.19
N GLU A 4 3.50 -17.83 -16.12
CA GLU A 4 4.55 -18.85 -16.08
C GLU A 4 4.13 -20.02 -15.19
N VAL A 5 4.64 -21.20 -15.51
CA VAL A 5 4.48 -22.40 -14.65
C VAL A 5 5.54 -22.36 -13.57
N LEU A 6 5.21 -21.76 -12.44
CA LEU A 6 6.06 -21.69 -11.26
C LEU A 6 5.66 -22.78 -10.25
N PRO A 7 6.63 -23.43 -9.59
CA PRO A 7 6.34 -24.38 -8.52
C PRO A 7 5.65 -23.67 -7.34
N ASP A 8 4.64 -24.30 -6.79
CA ASP A 8 3.89 -23.84 -5.62
C ASP A 8 4.25 -24.69 -4.41
N ASN A 9 5.46 -24.48 -3.94
CA ASN A 9 6.04 -25.30 -2.85
C ASN A 9 6.00 -24.60 -1.49
N ASN A 10 5.56 -23.34 -1.45
CA ASN A 10 5.48 -22.58 -0.21
C ASN A 10 4.14 -22.82 0.48
N PRO A 11 4.13 -23.04 1.81
CA PRO A 11 2.89 -23.14 2.56
C PRO A 11 2.15 -21.79 2.51
N ASP A 12 0.85 -21.83 2.30
CA ASP A 12 -0.02 -20.69 2.48
C ASP A 12 -0.42 -20.59 3.95
N GLU A 13 0.29 -19.73 4.69
CA GLU A 13 0.06 -19.52 6.12
C GLU A 13 -0.95 -18.40 6.42
N ILE A 14 -1.35 -17.65 5.40
CA ILE A 14 -2.26 -16.49 5.55
C ILE A 14 -3.67 -16.86 5.10
N GLY A 15 -3.81 -17.71 4.08
CA GLY A 15 -5.09 -18.23 3.60
C GLY A 15 -5.94 -17.21 2.85
N ILE A 16 -5.32 -16.20 2.21
CA ILE A 16 -6.02 -15.23 1.36
C ILE A 16 -5.81 -15.53 -0.12
N GLU A 17 -6.81 -15.22 -0.92
CA GLU A 17 -6.74 -15.42 -2.36
C GLU A 17 -5.56 -14.70 -3.02
N THR A 18 -4.94 -15.34 -4.01
CA THR A 18 -3.77 -14.80 -4.73
C THR A 18 -4.08 -13.48 -5.45
N ILE A 19 -5.32 -13.30 -5.90
CA ILE A 19 -5.82 -12.08 -6.55
C ILE A 19 -7.18 -11.77 -5.96
N GLN A 20 -7.31 -10.58 -5.40
CA GLN A 20 -8.58 -10.02 -4.97
C GLN A 20 -8.77 -8.64 -5.57
N MET A 21 -9.97 -8.38 -6.08
CA MET A 21 -10.31 -7.11 -6.71
C MET A 21 -11.62 -6.58 -6.13
N MET A 22 -11.70 -5.28 -5.96
CA MET A 22 -12.93 -4.57 -5.63
C MET A 22 -13.41 -3.77 -6.84
N LEU A 23 -14.68 -3.92 -7.21
CA LEU A 23 -15.31 -3.02 -8.16
C LEU A 23 -15.93 -1.85 -7.40
N MET A 24 -15.29 -0.69 -7.49
CA MET A 24 -15.77 0.52 -6.86
C MET A 24 -16.79 1.20 -7.76
N THR A 25 -18.06 1.10 -7.41
CA THR A 25 -19.16 1.73 -8.16
C THR A 25 -19.52 3.11 -7.62
N LYS A 26 -19.03 3.49 -6.44
CA LYS A 26 -19.30 4.74 -5.75
C LYS A 26 -18.05 5.15 -4.97
N PHE A 27 -17.51 6.34 -5.25
CA PHE A 27 -16.32 6.82 -4.54
C PHE A 27 -16.19 8.34 -4.59
N ILE A 28 -15.34 8.87 -3.71
CA ILE A 28 -14.94 10.28 -3.67
C ILE A 28 -13.48 10.37 -4.11
N LEU A 29 -13.23 11.28 -5.05
CA LEU A 29 -11.89 11.69 -5.46
C LEU A 29 -11.57 13.04 -4.82
N VAL A 30 -10.46 13.09 -4.07
CA VAL A 30 -9.93 14.31 -3.49
C VAL A 30 -8.66 14.70 -4.24
N ALA A 31 -8.68 15.84 -4.91
CA ALA A 31 -7.52 16.36 -5.62
C ALA A 31 -6.93 17.56 -4.83
N HIS A 32 -5.88 17.30 -4.04
CA HIS A 32 -5.29 18.30 -3.14
C HIS A 32 -4.73 19.53 -3.87
N VAL A 33 -4.11 19.34 -5.05
CA VAL A 33 -3.55 20.47 -5.84
C VAL A 33 -4.63 21.35 -6.44
N ALA A 34 -5.73 20.74 -6.88
CA ALA A 34 -6.88 21.46 -7.45
C ALA A 34 -7.89 21.91 -6.38
N GLU A 35 -7.69 21.48 -5.13
CA GLU A 35 -8.60 21.74 -4.00
C GLU A 35 -10.06 21.33 -4.31
N THR A 36 -10.22 20.20 -5.03
CA THR A 36 -11.53 19.72 -5.44
C THR A 36 -11.87 18.38 -4.81
N LEU A 37 -13.15 18.21 -4.55
CA LEU A 37 -13.76 16.96 -4.11
C LEU A 37 -14.81 16.57 -5.14
N THR A 38 -14.65 15.39 -5.73
CA THR A 38 -15.51 14.89 -6.79
C THR A 38 -16.13 13.54 -6.38
N ALA A 39 -17.45 13.47 -6.36
CA ALA A 39 -18.14 12.19 -6.23
C ALA A 39 -18.29 11.55 -7.60
N VAL A 40 -18.01 10.25 -7.67
CA VAL A 40 -18.15 9.42 -8.89
C VAL A 40 -19.09 8.28 -8.57
N ILE A 41 -20.15 8.15 -9.36
CA ILE A 41 -21.14 7.09 -9.24
C ILE A 41 -21.24 6.39 -10.61
N LEU A 42 -21.10 5.08 -10.64
CA LEU A 42 -21.40 4.27 -11.82
C LEU A 42 -22.90 3.95 -11.84
N GLY A 43 -23.58 4.40 -12.88
CA GLY A 43 -25.02 4.18 -13.06
C GLY A 43 -25.32 3.55 -14.42
N GLU A 44 -26.59 3.21 -14.66
CA GLU A 44 -27.05 2.73 -15.93
C GLU A 44 -26.96 3.82 -17.02
N ASP A 45 -26.62 3.44 -18.24
CA ASP A 45 -26.56 4.36 -19.37
C ASP A 45 -27.98 4.66 -19.92
N SER A 46 -28.75 5.41 -19.11
CA SER A 46 -30.09 5.88 -19.39
C SER A 46 -30.31 7.24 -18.76
N GLU A 47 -31.30 8.01 -19.19
CA GLU A 47 -31.62 9.33 -18.59
C GLU A 47 -32.05 9.19 -17.13
N ASP A 48 -32.78 8.12 -16.77
CA ASP A 48 -33.15 7.85 -15.38
C ASP A 48 -31.96 7.40 -14.55
N GLY A 49 -31.07 6.59 -15.12
CA GLY A 49 -29.82 6.17 -14.49
C GLY A 49 -28.92 7.37 -14.18
N LYS A 50 -28.78 8.30 -15.11
CA LYS A 50 -28.02 9.56 -14.90
C LYS A 50 -28.62 10.41 -13.77
N LYS A 51 -29.95 10.58 -13.74
CA LYS A 51 -30.62 11.33 -12.66
C LYS A 51 -30.38 10.70 -11.30
N LYS A 52 -30.52 9.37 -11.19
CA LYS A 52 -30.23 8.65 -9.95
C LYS A 52 -28.77 8.82 -9.50
N ALA A 53 -27.83 8.61 -10.43
CA ALA A 53 -26.39 8.73 -10.13
C ALA A 53 -26.03 10.17 -9.68
N LEU A 54 -26.60 11.20 -10.29
CA LEU A 54 -26.39 12.59 -9.86
C LEU A 54 -26.97 12.87 -8.49
N ALA A 55 -28.14 12.34 -8.15
CA ALA A 55 -28.73 12.48 -6.82
C ALA A 55 -27.85 11.80 -5.75
N GLU A 56 -27.41 10.56 -5.99
CA GLU A 56 -26.50 9.85 -5.10
C GLU A 56 -25.14 10.57 -4.94
N ALA A 57 -24.61 11.16 -6.02
CA ALA A 57 -23.39 11.92 -5.97
C ALA A 57 -23.53 13.17 -5.07
N ALA A 58 -24.67 13.86 -5.17
CA ALA A 58 -24.97 15.01 -4.31
C ALA A 58 -25.08 14.60 -2.83
N GLU A 59 -25.78 13.52 -2.54
CA GLU A 59 -25.89 12.98 -1.17
C GLU A 59 -24.51 12.64 -0.60
N LEU A 60 -23.65 11.97 -1.38
CA LEU A 60 -22.30 11.58 -0.98
C LEU A 60 -21.42 12.80 -0.65
N ILE A 61 -21.53 13.88 -1.44
CA ILE A 61 -20.83 15.14 -1.18
C ILE A 61 -21.33 15.80 0.11
N GLU A 62 -22.64 15.84 0.33
CA GLU A 62 -23.22 16.42 1.54
C GLU A 62 -22.85 15.62 2.80
N GLU A 63 -22.80 14.30 2.71
CA GLU A 63 -22.31 13.44 3.79
C GLU A 63 -20.82 13.72 4.09
N ALA A 64 -19.99 13.82 3.08
CA ALA A 64 -18.58 14.18 3.23
C ALA A 64 -18.39 15.55 3.88
N ARG A 65 -19.19 16.55 3.51
CA ARG A 65 -19.17 17.90 4.12
C ARG A 65 -19.59 17.90 5.58
N LYS A 66 -20.63 17.16 5.95
CA LYS A 66 -21.07 17.04 7.35
C LYS A 66 -20.01 16.44 8.26
N ASN A 67 -19.22 15.53 7.73
CA ASN A 67 -18.17 14.84 8.45
C ASN A 67 -16.81 15.57 8.33
N ALA A 68 -16.71 16.61 7.48
CA ALA A 68 -15.51 17.41 7.34
C ALA A 68 -15.19 18.16 8.66
N GLY A 69 -13.94 18.12 9.06
CA GLY A 69 -13.48 18.76 10.30
C GLY A 69 -13.63 17.91 11.56
N GLN A 70 -14.24 16.75 11.50
CA GLN A 70 -14.15 15.75 12.56
C GLN A 70 -12.74 15.12 12.50
N ILE A 71 -11.77 15.76 13.17
CA ILE A 71 -10.44 15.21 13.31
C ILE A 71 -10.53 14.12 14.39
N PRO A 72 -10.31 12.85 14.05
CA PRO A 72 -10.29 11.79 15.05
C PRO A 72 -9.21 12.08 16.09
N ASP A 73 -9.47 11.67 17.33
CA ASP A 73 -8.47 11.74 18.39
C ASP A 73 -7.19 11.00 17.93
N ARG A 74 -6.04 11.67 18.07
CA ARG A 74 -4.74 11.15 17.63
C ARG A 74 -4.01 10.38 18.73
N ASN A 75 -4.72 9.95 19.75
CA ASN A 75 -4.15 9.15 20.83
C ASN A 75 -3.93 7.72 20.32
N PHE A 76 -2.77 7.49 19.71
CA PHE A 76 -2.34 6.15 19.34
C PHE A 76 -1.95 5.37 20.59
N THR A 77 -2.53 4.22 20.78
CA THR A 77 -2.16 3.29 21.84
C THR A 77 -1.17 2.27 21.28
N HIS A 78 0.06 2.27 21.76
CA HIS A 78 1.07 1.29 21.37
C HIS A 78 0.93 0.03 22.21
N ASP A 79 -0.11 -0.76 21.98
CA ASP A 79 -0.41 -1.99 22.70
C ASP A 79 0.01 -3.27 21.95
N GLY A 80 0.63 -3.11 20.78
CA GLY A 80 1.04 -4.22 19.93
C GLY A 80 2.13 -5.08 20.55
N VAL A 81 1.88 -6.39 20.63
CA VAL A 81 2.84 -7.38 21.12
C VAL A 81 3.24 -8.30 19.98
N ILE A 82 4.56 -8.39 19.69
CA ILE A 82 5.07 -9.34 18.70
C ILE A 82 4.92 -10.75 19.26
N VAL A 83 4.09 -11.57 18.62
CA VAL A 83 3.83 -12.96 19.03
C VAL A 83 4.57 -13.97 18.16
N ASN A 84 4.97 -13.61 16.94
CA ASN A 84 5.72 -14.48 16.05
C ASN A 84 6.54 -13.68 15.03
N GLN A 85 7.59 -14.32 14.51
CA GLN A 85 8.41 -13.80 13.41
C GLN A 85 8.85 -14.94 12.49
N SER A 86 8.96 -14.67 11.19
CA SER A 86 9.30 -15.69 10.21
C SER A 86 10.74 -16.19 10.32
N ASP A 87 11.65 -15.33 10.72
CA ASP A 87 13.08 -15.66 10.88
C ASP A 87 13.66 -14.98 12.11
N THR A 88 14.58 -15.67 12.77
CA THR A 88 15.49 -15.02 13.74
C THR A 88 16.50 -14.14 12.99
N LEU A 89 17.17 -13.24 13.70
CA LEU A 89 18.22 -12.40 13.11
C LEU A 89 19.30 -13.26 12.43
N GLU A 90 19.73 -14.34 13.08
CA GLU A 90 20.75 -15.23 12.54
C GLU A 90 20.30 -15.93 11.25
N GLN A 91 19.07 -16.44 11.22
CA GLN A 91 18.48 -17.07 10.04
C GLN A 91 18.36 -16.07 8.88
N TYR A 92 17.89 -14.87 9.15
CA TYR A 92 17.79 -13.81 8.16
C TYR A 92 19.17 -13.44 7.58
N CYS A 93 20.16 -13.22 8.42
CA CYS A 93 21.54 -12.92 8.00
C CYS A 93 22.12 -14.05 7.11
N LYS A 94 21.91 -15.32 7.46
CA LYS A 94 22.34 -16.47 6.61
C LYS A 94 21.69 -16.44 5.22
N LYS A 95 20.40 -16.12 5.14
CA LYS A 95 19.69 -15.97 3.87
C LYS A 95 20.25 -14.81 3.04
N VAL A 96 20.58 -13.66 3.68
CA VAL A 96 21.22 -12.52 3.02
C VAL A 96 22.59 -12.92 2.42
N GLU A 97 23.44 -13.63 3.17
CA GLU A 97 24.75 -14.05 2.65
C GLU A 97 24.61 -15.04 1.47
N LYS A 98 23.62 -15.92 1.52
CA LYS A 98 23.33 -16.82 0.38
C LYS A 98 22.87 -16.06 -0.86
N ILE A 99 22.03 -15.03 -0.69
CA ILE A 99 21.62 -14.16 -1.78
C ILE A 99 22.81 -13.41 -2.38
N LYS A 100 23.71 -12.87 -1.56
CA LYS A 100 24.94 -12.23 -2.03
C LYS A 100 25.81 -13.18 -2.85
N GLN A 101 25.83 -14.46 -2.47
CA GLN A 101 26.53 -15.50 -3.25
C GLN A 101 25.87 -15.67 -4.63
N TYR A 102 24.54 -15.79 -4.72
CA TYR A 102 23.82 -15.89 -5.99
C TYR A 102 24.06 -14.68 -6.91
N ILE A 103 24.17 -13.49 -6.34
CA ILE A 103 24.52 -12.28 -7.10
C ILE A 103 25.95 -12.40 -7.65
N ARG A 104 26.92 -12.82 -6.84
CA ARG A 104 28.32 -13.01 -7.29
C ARG A 104 28.47 -14.07 -8.37
N GLU A 105 27.66 -15.13 -8.30
CA GLU A 105 27.63 -16.21 -9.28
C GLU A 105 26.84 -15.87 -10.54
N GLY A 106 26.19 -14.70 -10.59
CA GLY A 106 25.45 -14.23 -11.76
C GLY A 106 24.06 -14.86 -11.94
N HIS A 107 23.51 -15.51 -10.92
CA HIS A 107 22.17 -16.09 -10.99
C HIS A 107 21.06 -15.02 -10.92
N ILE A 108 21.29 -13.94 -10.19
CA ILE A 108 20.36 -12.83 -10.01
C ILE A 108 21.11 -11.51 -9.90
N PHE A 109 20.45 -10.40 -10.21
CA PHE A 109 20.98 -9.05 -9.99
C PHE A 109 20.46 -8.44 -8.69
N GLN A 110 19.20 -8.70 -8.38
CA GLN A 110 18.48 -8.14 -7.24
C GLN A 110 17.45 -9.15 -6.76
N THR A 111 17.17 -9.14 -5.47
CA THR A 111 16.03 -9.81 -4.86
C THR A 111 15.61 -9.10 -3.58
N VAL A 112 14.37 -9.29 -3.18
CA VAL A 112 13.84 -8.80 -1.92
C VAL A 112 13.62 -9.98 -0.99
N LEU A 113 14.35 -9.98 0.12
CA LEU A 113 14.15 -10.96 1.18
C LEU A 113 13.15 -10.39 2.18
N SER A 114 11.98 -11.01 2.29
CA SER A 114 10.95 -10.57 3.22
C SER A 114 11.13 -11.13 4.62
N GLN A 115 10.69 -10.35 5.59
CA GLN A 115 10.57 -10.71 6.99
C GLN A 115 9.14 -10.43 7.43
N ARG A 116 8.49 -11.39 8.10
CA ARG A 116 7.16 -11.23 8.65
C ARG A 116 7.20 -11.23 10.18
N TRP A 117 6.48 -10.28 10.76
CA TRP A 117 6.14 -10.27 12.19
C TRP A 117 4.64 -10.40 12.34
N THR A 118 4.21 -11.22 13.26
CA THR A 118 2.82 -11.30 13.68
C THR A 118 2.68 -10.53 14.97
N ILE A 119 1.71 -9.63 15.02
CA ILE A 119 1.50 -8.70 16.14
C ILE A 119 0.05 -8.85 16.59
N GLU A 120 -0.17 -9.00 17.89
CA GLU A 120 -1.49 -8.86 18.49
C GLU A 120 -1.65 -7.43 18.97
N THR A 121 -2.78 -6.82 18.63
CA THR A 121 -3.12 -5.45 18.99
C THR A 121 -4.64 -5.30 19.11
N LYS A 122 -5.10 -4.33 19.89
CA LYS A 122 -6.52 -3.94 19.97
C LYS A 122 -6.89 -2.85 18.98
N GLN A 123 -5.91 -2.28 18.28
CA GLN A 123 -6.14 -1.26 17.27
C GLN A 123 -6.82 -1.85 16.04
N THR A 124 -7.72 -1.08 15.45
CA THR A 124 -8.32 -1.39 14.15
C THR A 124 -7.30 -1.17 13.03
N GLY A 125 -7.47 -1.83 11.89
CA GLY A 125 -6.61 -1.61 10.73
C GLY A 125 -6.62 -0.17 10.25
N PHE A 126 -7.75 0.55 10.39
CA PHE A 126 -7.82 1.96 10.04
C PHE A 126 -7.02 2.88 10.99
N GLU A 127 -6.95 2.55 12.28
CA GLU A 127 -6.08 3.24 13.23
C GLU A 127 -4.60 3.02 12.89
N LEU A 128 -4.22 1.77 12.63
CA LEU A 128 -2.87 1.42 12.18
C LEU A 128 -2.50 2.13 10.86
N TYR A 129 -3.45 2.24 9.92
CA TYR A 129 -3.23 3.01 8.68
C TYR A 129 -2.95 4.49 8.95
N LYS A 130 -3.66 5.11 9.87
CA LYS A 130 -3.42 6.52 10.25
C LYS A 130 -2.02 6.71 10.82
N GLU A 131 -1.58 5.81 11.71
CA GLU A 131 -0.21 5.82 12.23
C GLU A 131 0.84 5.62 11.13
N LEU A 132 0.64 4.62 10.29
CA LEU A 132 1.55 4.34 9.17
C LEU A 132 1.71 5.53 8.25
N ARG A 133 0.62 6.25 7.97
CA ARG A 133 0.62 7.47 7.16
C ARG A 133 1.47 8.60 7.76
N GLU A 134 1.51 8.70 9.09
CA GLU A 134 2.32 9.72 9.78
C GLU A 134 3.79 9.30 9.90
N LEU A 135 4.04 8.03 10.21
CA LEU A 135 5.38 7.51 10.43
C LEU A 135 6.16 7.29 9.14
N ASN A 136 5.50 6.82 8.10
CA ASN A 136 6.14 6.47 6.83
C ASN A 136 5.32 6.94 5.63
N PRO A 137 5.19 8.26 5.42
CA PRO A 137 4.47 8.78 4.26
C PRO A 137 5.17 8.36 2.97
N SER A 138 4.41 7.83 2.03
CA SER A 138 4.90 7.41 0.72
C SER A 138 3.92 7.80 -0.40
N PRO A 139 4.34 7.77 -1.68
CA PRO A 139 3.46 8.09 -2.80
C PRO A 139 2.22 7.20 -2.92
N TYR A 140 2.31 5.96 -2.43
CA TYR A 140 1.23 4.97 -2.54
C TYR A 140 0.86 4.44 -1.16
N LEU A 141 0.02 5.20 -0.47
CA LEU A 141 -0.60 4.81 0.79
C LEU A 141 -1.98 4.23 0.48
N TYR A 142 -2.29 3.07 1.04
CA TYR A 142 -3.58 2.43 0.81
C TYR A 142 -4.12 1.73 2.07
N TYR A 143 -5.43 1.68 2.14
CA TYR A 143 -6.22 0.92 3.09
C TYR A 143 -7.36 0.24 2.35
N PHE A 144 -7.38 -1.08 2.37
CA PHE A 144 -8.44 -1.88 1.79
C PHE A 144 -9.13 -2.69 2.89
N ASN A 145 -10.44 -2.58 2.96
CA ASN A 145 -11.28 -3.38 3.85
C ASN A 145 -12.09 -4.38 3.02
N TYR A 146 -11.78 -5.66 3.17
CA TYR A 146 -12.47 -6.77 2.50
C TYR A 146 -13.55 -7.40 3.36
N GLY A 147 -13.83 -6.84 4.56
CA GLY A 147 -14.79 -7.34 5.51
C GLY A 147 -14.19 -8.34 6.50
N GLU A 148 -13.65 -9.44 6.02
CA GLU A 148 -13.02 -10.47 6.85
C GLU A 148 -11.59 -10.12 7.26
N PHE A 149 -10.90 -9.33 6.46
CA PHE A 149 -9.55 -8.84 6.73
C PHE A 149 -9.33 -7.47 6.08
N GLU A 150 -8.29 -6.79 6.52
CA GLU A 150 -7.90 -5.48 6.04
C GLU A 150 -6.45 -5.51 5.52
N VAL A 151 -6.18 -4.75 4.47
CA VAL A 151 -4.83 -4.60 3.91
C VAL A 151 -4.45 -3.14 3.96
N ILE A 152 -3.36 -2.83 4.64
CA ILE A 152 -2.80 -1.50 4.75
C ILE A 152 -1.36 -1.50 4.25
N GLY A 153 -0.96 -0.41 3.59
CA GLY A 153 0.39 -0.33 3.10
C GLY A 153 0.86 1.08 2.79
N SER A 154 2.17 1.21 2.80
CA SER A 154 2.91 2.40 2.43
C SER A 154 4.01 1.96 1.45
N SER A 155 3.80 2.19 0.15
CA SER A 155 4.71 1.77 -0.90
C SER A 155 5.41 2.98 -1.53
N PRO A 156 6.74 2.99 -1.63
CA PRO A 156 7.49 4.08 -2.25
C PRO A 156 7.56 3.95 -3.77
N GLU A 157 7.32 2.77 -4.33
CA GLU A 157 7.70 2.45 -5.71
C GLU A 157 6.50 2.14 -6.59
N MET A 158 6.51 2.73 -7.78
CA MET A 158 5.56 2.48 -8.84
C MET A 158 6.05 1.35 -9.74
N ILE A 159 5.31 0.25 -9.83
CA ILE A 159 5.63 -0.84 -10.76
C ILE A 159 5.46 -0.36 -12.19
N VAL A 160 4.25 0.08 -12.54
CA VAL A 160 3.91 0.56 -13.87
C VAL A 160 2.72 1.50 -13.82
N LYS A 161 2.76 2.57 -14.61
CA LYS A 161 1.64 3.48 -14.83
C LYS A 161 1.43 3.65 -16.33
N GLN A 162 0.22 3.43 -16.80
CA GLN A 162 -0.18 3.77 -18.16
C GLN A 162 -1.02 5.04 -18.16
N GLN A 163 -0.71 5.95 -19.08
CA GLN A 163 -1.47 7.19 -19.29
C GLN A 163 -1.62 7.42 -20.80
N GLY A 164 -2.81 7.16 -21.33
CA GLY A 164 -3.04 7.11 -22.77
C GLY A 164 -2.18 6.02 -23.41
N SER A 165 -1.36 6.38 -24.39
CA SER A 165 -0.42 5.47 -25.07
C SER A 165 0.99 5.39 -24.41
N ARG A 166 1.22 6.15 -23.33
CA ARG A 166 2.51 6.16 -22.65
C ARG A 166 2.49 5.25 -21.43
N VAL A 167 3.60 4.54 -21.24
CA VAL A 167 3.84 3.69 -20.07
C VAL A 167 5.04 4.24 -19.32
N TYR A 168 4.90 4.33 -18.00
CA TYR A 168 5.91 4.86 -17.09
C TYR A 168 6.28 3.78 -16.08
N THR A 169 7.55 3.71 -15.74
CA THR A 169 8.07 2.99 -14.59
C THR A 169 9.08 3.88 -13.86
N CYS A 170 9.25 3.68 -12.56
CA CYS A 170 10.17 4.46 -11.74
C CYS A 170 10.86 3.52 -10.74
N PRO A 171 11.78 2.67 -11.21
CA PRO A 171 12.44 1.69 -10.36
C PRO A 171 13.38 2.36 -9.35
N ILE A 172 13.35 1.89 -8.10
CA ILE A 172 14.24 2.28 -7.02
C ILE A 172 15.17 1.09 -6.74
N ALA A 173 16.47 1.25 -6.94
CA ALA A 173 17.42 0.13 -6.88
C ALA A 173 18.25 0.05 -5.59
N GLY A 174 18.17 1.02 -4.70
CA GLY A 174 18.98 0.99 -3.48
C GLY A 174 18.60 2.06 -2.46
N THR A 175 19.05 1.84 -1.23
CA THR A 175 18.89 2.79 -0.11
C THR A 175 20.25 3.13 0.47
N ARG A 176 20.49 4.42 0.70
CA ARG A 176 21.67 4.93 1.39
C ARG A 176 21.24 5.86 2.53
N ARG A 177 22.08 5.95 3.56
CA ARG A 177 21.88 6.96 4.60
C ARG A 177 21.97 8.36 4.02
N ARG A 178 21.36 9.31 4.65
CA ARG A 178 21.56 10.73 4.34
C ARG A 178 22.96 11.16 4.79
N GLY A 179 23.55 12.11 4.06
CA GLY A 179 24.77 12.77 4.48
C GLY A 179 24.56 13.58 5.77
N VAL A 180 25.61 13.77 6.55
CA VAL A 180 25.58 14.65 7.74
C VAL A 180 25.48 16.12 7.37
N ASP A 181 25.87 16.46 6.13
CA ASP A 181 25.76 17.78 5.52
C ASP A 181 25.42 17.66 4.02
N ALA A 182 25.24 18.81 3.36
CA ALA A 182 24.86 18.87 1.96
C ALA A 182 25.95 18.35 1.00
N GLU A 183 27.22 18.47 1.38
CA GLU A 183 28.35 18.00 0.58
C GLU A 183 28.44 16.47 0.61
N GLU A 184 28.39 15.88 1.78
CA GLU A 184 28.35 14.42 1.92
C GLU A 184 27.09 13.83 1.28
N ASP A 185 25.92 14.46 1.43
CA ASP A 185 24.67 13.99 0.81
C ASP A 185 24.75 13.97 -0.72
N ALA A 186 25.44 14.93 -1.31
CA ALA A 186 25.69 14.96 -2.76
C ALA A 186 26.63 13.84 -3.23
N LEU A 187 27.62 13.47 -2.43
CA LEU A 187 28.54 12.35 -2.73
C LEU A 187 27.89 10.97 -2.59
N LEU A 188 26.84 10.86 -1.75
CA LEU A 188 26.10 9.61 -1.52
C LEU A 188 24.99 9.35 -2.56
N ARG A 189 24.67 10.33 -3.42
CA ARG A 189 23.70 10.20 -4.51
C ARG A 189 24.32 9.55 -5.74
#